data_1acbde6f8f9a991a4a4c7bd555402292
#
_entry.id   1acbde6f8f9a991a4a4c7bd555402292
#
_cell.length_a   1.000
_cell.length_b   1.000
_cell.length_c   1.000
_cell.angle_alpha   90.00
_cell.angle_beta   90.00
_cell.angle_gamma   90.00
#
_symmetry.space_group_name_H-M   'P 1'
#
loop_
_entity.id
_entity.type
_entity.pdbx_description
1 polymer ?
#
loop_
_entity_poly.entity_id
_entity_poly.type
_entity_poly.pdbx_seq_one_letter_code
_entity_poly.pdbx_strand_id
1 'polypeptide(L)'
;MKAFKKISLSFFAMVGIGTYAQEFNADLQLRPRYEYRNGYKAPLKYGELPTSFVSQRTRLKFDFKLDQFSTKISLQNIRTWGDVPTTATADKNGVALFEAWGQYDFTDKWSARFGRQVIAYDNERIMGEIDWLQQGQSHDALLVSYHPANHRLDLGAAYNANAENLTRPVAPYTTNYKTFQYGWYHTNISKVGLSLLLLNTGYEYQKTATTLKTDYKQTFGTYLTFKNKAWDANLGIYGQSGKDTNNKVNGFYAGALVGYAFDSNFKLGAGYEYFSGKDQNDTSTDIKSFYPLFGTNHAFNGYMDYFYVGGNHKNSVGLQDAYLKLTYAKNKWQFNLMPHAFAASASVIDTNGEKMDSYLGTEIDFTAGYQLHKFIAATGGFSQMFGTSTMNILKGGNNVANNNWAWFMININPRIFSAKQPQPNQ
;
A
#
# COMPACT_ATOMS: atom_id res chain seq x y z
N MET A 1 30.80 40.40 -20.16
CA MET A 1 31.54 39.48 -21.08
C MET A 1 32.55 38.69 -20.29
N LYS A 2 32.55 37.33 -20.47
CA LYS A 2 33.54 36.33 -20.01
C LYS A 2 33.48 36.08 -18.49
N ALA A 3 33.33 34.84 -17.94
CA ALA A 3 33.43 33.53 -18.55
C ALA A 3 32.66 32.56 -17.61
N PHE A 4 31.69 31.83 -18.16
CA PHE A 4 31.18 30.61 -17.51
C PHE A 4 32.25 29.53 -17.67
N LYS A 5 33.05 29.35 -16.64
CA LYS A 5 33.97 28.21 -16.56
C LYS A 5 33.15 26.93 -16.34
N LYS A 6 33.33 26.02 -17.29
CA LYS A 6 32.91 24.62 -17.26
C LYS A 6 33.26 24.02 -15.92
N ILE A 7 32.23 23.71 -15.07
CA ILE A 7 32.37 22.75 -14.00
C ILE A 7 32.34 21.40 -14.70
N SER A 8 33.54 20.93 -15.00
CA SER A 8 33.78 19.60 -15.50
C SER A 8 33.37 18.62 -14.42
N LEU A 9 32.45 17.73 -14.77
CA LEU A 9 31.98 16.61 -13.95
C LEU A 9 33.10 15.57 -13.84
N SER A 10 34.15 15.90 -13.09
CA SER A 10 35.32 15.04 -12.81
C SER A 10 35.12 14.22 -11.55
N PHE A 11 33.98 13.56 -11.43
CA PHE A 11 33.73 12.61 -10.32
C PHE A 11 33.79 11.14 -10.74
N PHE A 12 34.32 10.86 -11.95
CA PHE A 12 34.34 9.49 -12.50
C PHE A 12 35.74 8.97 -12.87
N ALA A 13 36.76 9.31 -12.13
CA ALA A 13 38.08 8.77 -12.43
C ALA A 13 38.84 8.42 -11.16
N MET A 14 38.38 7.38 -10.45
CA MET A 14 39.24 6.53 -9.59
C MET A 14 38.49 5.25 -9.24
N VAL A 15 38.32 4.38 -10.21
CA VAL A 15 38.07 2.96 -9.92
C VAL A 15 39.13 2.17 -10.69
N GLY A 16 40.04 1.59 -9.92
CA GLY A 16 41.07 0.71 -10.44
C GLY A 16 40.43 -0.45 -11.22
N ILE A 17 41.13 -0.90 -12.24
CA ILE A 17 40.82 -1.97 -13.17
C ILE A 17 40.67 -3.29 -12.39
N GLY A 18 39.50 -3.49 -11.78
CA GLY A 18 38.99 -4.77 -11.36
C GLY A 18 37.85 -5.13 -12.33
N THR A 19 37.90 -6.28 -12.95
CA THR A 19 36.93 -6.76 -13.93
C THR A 19 35.68 -7.29 -13.23
N TYR A 20 34.84 -6.41 -12.70
CA TYR A 20 33.61 -6.75 -11.99
C TYR A 20 32.40 -6.42 -12.88
N ALA A 21 31.39 -7.27 -12.84
CA ALA A 21 30.11 -6.99 -13.48
C ALA A 21 29.42 -5.83 -12.72
N GLN A 22 29.46 -4.64 -13.33
CA GLN A 22 28.83 -3.46 -12.76
C GLN A 22 27.60 -3.08 -13.56
N GLU A 23 26.50 -2.84 -12.88
CA GLU A 23 25.26 -2.36 -13.49
C GLU A 23 24.77 -1.10 -12.76
N PHE A 24 24.46 -0.05 -13.53
CA PHE A 24 23.84 1.17 -13.02
C PHE A 24 22.66 1.56 -13.89
N ASN A 25 21.50 1.77 -13.26
CA ASN A 25 20.28 2.22 -13.92
C ASN A 25 19.76 3.49 -13.26
N ALA A 26 19.23 4.42 -14.07
CA ALA A 26 18.47 5.56 -13.59
C ALA A 26 17.11 5.60 -14.30
N ASP A 27 16.04 5.65 -13.52
CA ASP A 27 14.67 5.73 -14.00
C ASP A 27 14.00 7.01 -13.48
N LEU A 28 13.21 7.66 -14.34
CA LEU A 28 12.35 8.79 -13.99
C LEU A 28 10.91 8.31 -13.89
N GLN A 29 10.16 8.78 -12.90
CA GLN A 29 8.71 8.72 -12.93
C GLN A 29 8.12 10.10 -12.75
N LEU A 30 7.22 10.49 -13.68
CA LEU A 30 6.38 11.66 -13.56
C LEU A 30 4.92 11.20 -13.63
N ARG A 31 4.13 11.46 -12.56
CA ARG A 31 2.78 10.93 -12.42
C ARG A 31 1.81 12.02 -11.93
N PRO A 32 1.36 12.95 -12.78
CA PRO A 32 0.24 13.82 -12.45
C PRO A 32 -1.07 13.05 -12.46
N ARG A 33 -1.97 13.37 -11.51
CA ARG A 33 -3.32 12.82 -11.37
C ARG A 33 -4.31 13.92 -11.01
N TYR A 34 -5.26 14.19 -11.90
CA TYR A 34 -6.45 14.99 -11.62
C TYR A 34 -7.46 14.14 -10.86
N GLU A 35 -8.07 14.70 -9.85
CA GLU A 35 -9.16 14.09 -9.11
C GLU A 35 -10.32 15.08 -8.94
N TYR A 36 -11.55 14.57 -9.11
CA TYR A 36 -12.80 15.20 -8.70
C TYR A 36 -13.42 14.35 -7.60
N ARG A 37 -13.64 14.92 -6.43
CA ARG A 37 -14.14 14.24 -5.24
C ARG A 37 -15.47 14.84 -4.83
N ASN A 38 -16.49 13.99 -4.81
CA ASN A 38 -17.84 14.29 -4.41
C ASN A 38 -18.32 13.18 -3.46
N GLY A 39 -18.01 13.27 -2.17
CA GLY A 39 -18.27 12.20 -1.19
C GLY A 39 -17.22 11.09 -1.21
N TYR A 40 -15.94 11.41 -1.41
CA TYR A 40 -14.81 10.49 -1.31
C TYR A 40 -14.46 10.24 0.17
N LYS A 41 -14.28 8.97 0.58
CA LYS A 41 -14.05 8.46 1.94
C LYS A 41 -15.24 8.50 2.89
N ALA A 42 -16.23 9.29 2.62
CA ALA A 42 -17.49 9.36 3.35
C ALA A 42 -18.53 10.08 2.50
N PRO A 43 -19.86 9.86 2.71
CA PRO A 43 -20.89 10.64 2.03
C PRO A 43 -20.71 12.12 2.33
N LEU A 44 -21.02 13.00 1.35
CA LEU A 44 -21.02 14.44 1.55
C LEU A 44 -22.00 14.82 2.67
N LYS A 45 -21.59 15.74 3.52
CA LYS A 45 -22.50 16.36 4.49
C LYS A 45 -23.39 17.39 3.81
N TYR A 46 -24.51 17.71 4.44
CA TYR A 46 -25.40 18.74 3.94
C TYR A 46 -24.64 20.08 3.82
N GLY A 47 -24.70 20.71 2.65
CA GLY A 47 -24.00 21.98 2.37
C GLY A 47 -22.53 21.85 1.97
N GLU A 48 -21.91 20.67 2.03
CA GLU A 48 -20.57 20.46 1.48
C GLU A 48 -20.61 20.41 -0.04
N LEU A 49 -19.58 20.98 -0.67
CA LEU A 49 -19.42 20.98 -2.13
C LEU A 49 -18.29 20.06 -2.56
N PRO A 50 -18.36 19.51 -3.77
CA PRO A 50 -17.28 18.71 -4.34
C PRO A 50 -16.01 19.53 -4.52
N THR A 51 -14.87 18.87 -4.56
CA THR A 51 -13.56 19.48 -4.79
C THR A 51 -12.82 18.82 -5.93
N SER A 52 -11.90 19.56 -6.55
CA SER A 52 -10.99 19.02 -7.55
C SER A 52 -9.59 19.58 -7.42
N PHE A 53 -8.59 18.78 -7.78
CA PHE A 53 -7.18 19.15 -7.74
C PHE A 53 -6.35 18.27 -8.65
N VAL A 54 -5.11 18.68 -8.92
CA VAL A 54 -4.10 17.84 -9.54
C VAL A 54 -3.00 17.56 -8.51
N SER A 55 -2.79 16.30 -8.17
CA SER A 55 -1.63 15.86 -7.41
C SER A 55 -0.56 15.31 -8.34
N GLN A 56 0.72 15.41 -7.97
CA GLN A 56 1.82 14.93 -8.79
C GLN A 56 2.90 14.28 -7.94
N ARG A 57 3.38 13.11 -8.39
CA ARG A 57 4.65 12.52 -7.95
C ARG A 57 5.70 12.70 -9.04
N THR A 58 6.86 13.21 -8.64
CA THR A 58 8.09 13.13 -9.43
C THR A 58 9.07 12.28 -8.66
N ARG A 59 9.56 11.16 -9.23
CA ARG A 59 10.48 10.24 -8.57
C ARG A 59 11.66 9.93 -9.46
N LEU A 60 12.88 10.00 -8.91
CA LEU A 60 14.12 9.55 -9.53
C LEU A 60 14.62 8.32 -8.78
N LYS A 61 14.86 7.24 -9.51
CA LYS A 61 15.35 5.97 -8.95
C LYS A 61 16.72 5.69 -9.51
N PHE A 62 17.65 5.31 -8.65
CA PHE A 62 18.99 4.89 -8.97
C PHE A 62 19.21 3.50 -8.41
N ASP A 63 19.44 2.54 -9.29
CA ASP A 63 19.77 1.15 -8.93
C ASP A 63 21.22 0.89 -9.33
N PHE A 64 22.02 0.40 -8.38
CA PHE A 64 23.40 0.02 -8.60
C PHE A 64 23.64 -1.41 -8.14
N LYS A 65 24.37 -2.19 -8.94
CA LYS A 65 24.80 -3.54 -8.58
C LYS A 65 26.28 -3.72 -8.94
N LEU A 66 27.03 -4.27 -8.00
CA LEU A 66 28.43 -4.65 -8.14
C LEU A 66 28.63 -6.00 -7.44
N ASP A 67 28.85 -7.07 -8.21
CA ASP A 67 28.98 -8.44 -7.70
C ASP A 67 27.82 -8.83 -6.77
N GLN A 68 28.13 -9.07 -5.49
CA GLN A 68 27.20 -9.46 -4.43
C GLN A 68 26.53 -8.26 -3.74
N PHE A 69 26.98 -7.03 -4.05
CA PHE A 69 26.41 -5.82 -3.47
C PHE A 69 25.42 -5.17 -4.42
N SER A 70 24.27 -4.77 -3.90
CA SER A 70 23.31 -3.93 -4.60
C SER A 70 22.78 -2.82 -3.70
N THR A 71 22.43 -1.70 -4.30
CA THR A 71 21.84 -0.57 -3.58
C THR A 71 20.82 0.14 -4.45
N LYS A 72 19.84 0.75 -3.81
CA LYS A 72 18.84 1.59 -4.45
C LYS A 72 18.69 2.89 -3.69
N ILE A 73 18.61 4.00 -4.42
CA ILE A 73 18.21 5.30 -3.91
C ILE A 73 17.03 5.79 -4.75
N SER A 74 15.93 6.13 -4.09
CA SER A 74 14.75 6.68 -4.74
C SER A 74 14.37 8.00 -4.10
N LEU A 75 14.55 9.09 -4.84
CA LEU A 75 14.20 10.45 -4.45
C LEU A 75 12.82 10.80 -5.00
N GLN A 76 11.98 11.47 -4.20
CA GLN A 76 10.68 11.90 -4.67
C GLN A 76 10.29 13.29 -4.19
N ASN A 77 9.58 14.02 -5.05
CA ASN A 77 8.84 15.21 -4.70
C ASN A 77 7.35 14.95 -4.96
N ILE A 78 6.51 15.34 -4.02
CA ILE A 78 5.05 15.18 -4.08
C ILE A 78 4.42 16.54 -3.84
N ARG A 79 3.52 16.92 -4.75
CA ARG A 79 2.85 18.22 -4.68
C ARG A 79 1.42 18.18 -5.17
N THR A 80 0.65 19.18 -4.79
CA THR A 80 -0.59 19.58 -5.47
C THR A 80 -0.26 20.76 -6.37
N TRP A 81 -0.75 20.79 -7.60
CA TRP A 81 -0.49 21.92 -8.50
C TRP A 81 -1.06 23.22 -7.90
N GLY A 82 -0.23 24.27 -7.90
CA GLY A 82 -0.54 25.55 -7.32
C GLY A 82 -0.25 25.68 -5.82
N ASP A 83 0.21 24.61 -5.14
CA ASP A 83 0.59 24.68 -3.73
C ASP A 83 1.93 25.40 -3.46
N VAL A 84 2.74 25.57 -4.52
CA VAL A 84 3.96 26.39 -4.52
C VAL A 84 3.75 27.58 -5.47
N PRO A 85 3.97 28.84 -5.03
CA PRO A 85 3.85 30.01 -5.89
C PRO A 85 4.74 29.92 -7.14
N THR A 86 4.30 30.46 -8.27
CA THR A 86 5.03 30.39 -9.55
C THR A 86 6.41 31.06 -9.50
N THR A 87 6.61 31.99 -8.57
CA THR A 87 7.87 32.73 -8.35
C THR A 87 8.55 32.35 -7.05
N ALA A 88 8.25 31.16 -6.49
CA ALA A 88 8.85 30.70 -5.24
C ALA A 88 10.37 30.46 -5.40
N THR A 89 11.14 30.89 -4.41
CA THR A 89 12.59 30.66 -4.34
C THR A 89 12.97 29.29 -3.80
N ALA A 90 12.01 28.60 -3.14
CA ALA A 90 12.17 27.25 -2.60
C ALA A 90 10.87 26.46 -2.74
N ASP A 91 11.00 25.13 -2.88
CA ASP A 91 9.87 24.22 -2.87
C ASP A 91 9.57 23.77 -1.42
N LYS A 92 8.43 24.20 -0.87
CA LYS A 92 7.99 23.80 0.48
C LYS A 92 7.82 22.30 0.67
N ASN A 93 7.57 21.55 -0.42
CA ASN A 93 7.37 20.12 -0.39
C ASN A 93 8.69 19.36 -0.30
N GLY A 94 9.81 20.00 -0.65
CA GLY A 94 11.16 19.42 -0.59
C GLY A 94 11.33 18.17 -1.43
N VAL A 95 12.38 17.43 -1.15
CA VAL A 95 12.67 16.10 -1.72
C VAL A 95 12.81 15.09 -0.59
N ALA A 96 12.02 14.02 -0.65
CA ALA A 96 12.05 12.94 0.31
C ALA A 96 12.81 11.72 -0.23
N LEU A 97 13.49 10.99 0.65
CA LEU A 97 13.99 9.65 0.36
C LEU A 97 12.82 8.66 0.50
N PHE A 98 12.38 8.11 -0.63
CA PHE A 98 11.37 7.04 -0.64
C PHE A 98 12.01 5.69 -0.36
N GLU A 99 13.15 5.39 -0.99
CA GLU A 99 13.99 4.23 -0.68
C GLU A 99 15.46 4.66 -0.59
N ALA A 100 16.20 4.07 0.34
CA ALA A 100 17.65 4.19 0.48
C ALA A 100 18.14 2.98 1.24
N TRP A 101 18.62 1.95 0.52
CA TRP A 101 19.05 0.70 1.12
C TRP A 101 20.26 0.10 0.42
N GLY A 102 21.01 -0.70 1.17
CA GLY A 102 22.07 -1.57 0.67
C GLY A 102 21.73 -3.02 0.95
N GLN A 103 22.06 -3.90 0.02
CA GLN A 103 21.92 -5.36 0.14
C GLN A 103 23.23 -6.03 -0.17
N TYR A 104 23.55 -7.07 0.61
CA TYR A 104 24.66 -7.97 0.34
C TYR A 104 24.15 -9.41 0.22
N ASP A 105 24.54 -10.06 -0.87
CA ASP A 105 24.23 -11.46 -1.16
C ASP A 105 25.41 -12.30 -0.64
N PHE A 106 25.28 -12.93 0.55
CA PHE A 106 26.31 -13.75 1.17
C PHE A 106 26.61 -15.00 0.35
N THR A 107 25.55 -15.55 -0.25
CA THR A 107 25.57 -16.68 -1.16
C THR A 107 24.46 -16.49 -2.21
N ASP A 108 24.34 -17.41 -3.16
CA ASP A 108 23.22 -17.49 -4.11
C ASP A 108 21.85 -17.70 -3.44
N LYS A 109 21.81 -18.03 -2.13
CA LYS A 109 20.57 -18.31 -1.37
C LYS A 109 20.31 -17.33 -0.24
N TRP A 110 21.34 -16.71 0.31
CA TRP A 110 21.22 -15.83 1.48
C TRP A 110 21.59 -14.39 1.15
N SER A 111 20.72 -13.47 1.54
CA SER A 111 21.00 -12.03 1.46
C SER A 111 20.53 -11.30 2.70
N ALA A 112 21.13 -10.13 2.95
CA ALA A 112 20.61 -9.17 3.92
C ALA A 112 20.50 -7.79 3.29
N ARG A 113 19.38 -7.10 3.54
CA ARG A 113 19.11 -5.74 3.12
C ARG A 113 18.87 -4.85 4.33
N PHE A 114 19.49 -3.70 4.34
CA PHE A 114 19.34 -2.73 5.42
C PHE A 114 19.10 -1.34 4.85
N GLY A 115 18.18 -0.60 5.48
CA GLY A 115 17.82 0.77 5.12
C GLY A 115 16.33 0.94 4.83
N ARG A 116 15.99 2.11 4.26
CA ARG A 116 14.61 2.47 3.92
C ARG A 116 14.18 1.76 2.64
N GLN A 117 13.18 0.88 2.74
CA GLN A 117 12.79 -0.05 1.69
C GLN A 117 11.29 -0.31 1.64
N VAL A 118 10.77 -0.62 0.47
CA VAL A 118 9.44 -1.18 0.30
C VAL A 118 9.42 -2.62 0.81
N ILE A 119 8.38 -2.97 1.57
CA ILE A 119 8.11 -4.33 2.04
C ILE A 119 6.69 -4.67 1.61
N ALA A 120 6.54 -5.52 0.60
CA ALA A 120 5.26 -5.89 0.02
C ALA A 120 5.24 -7.40 -0.25
N TYR A 121 4.16 -8.08 0.16
CA TYR A 121 3.99 -9.51 0.03
C TYR A 121 2.59 -9.89 -0.46
N ASP A 122 2.50 -11.00 -1.18
CA ASP A 122 1.27 -11.62 -1.65
C ASP A 122 0.43 -10.66 -2.52
N ASN A 123 -0.84 -10.43 -2.15
CA ASN A 123 -1.70 -9.44 -2.78
C ASN A 123 -1.64 -8.06 -2.10
N GLU A 124 -0.67 -7.84 -1.24
CA GLU A 124 -0.50 -6.59 -0.48
C GLU A 124 -1.64 -6.26 0.50
N ARG A 125 -2.42 -7.25 0.92
CA ARG A 125 -3.52 -7.02 1.87
C ARG A 125 -3.04 -6.65 3.27
N ILE A 126 -1.86 -7.12 3.71
CA ILE A 126 -1.29 -6.88 5.05
C ILE A 126 -0.05 -5.99 4.99
N MET A 127 0.85 -6.24 4.03
CA MET A 127 2.07 -5.46 3.80
C MET A 127 2.14 -5.11 2.32
N GLY A 128 2.15 -3.82 2.00
CA GLY A 128 2.09 -3.34 0.63
C GLY A 128 2.85 -2.03 0.38
N GLU A 129 3.09 -1.70 -0.87
CA GLU A 129 3.78 -0.48 -1.31
C GLU A 129 2.88 0.77 -1.20
N ILE A 130 1.55 0.59 -1.21
CA ILE A 130 0.54 1.67 -1.26
C ILE A 130 0.80 2.61 -2.46
N ASP A 131 1.15 2.06 -3.62
CA ASP A 131 1.58 2.87 -4.79
C ASP A 131 0.47 3.78 -5.33
N TRP A 132 -0.81 3.51 -5.05
CA TRP A 132 -1.90 4.42 -5.41
C TRP A 132 -1.71 5.83 -4.82
N LEU A 133 -1.34 5.94 -3.55
CA LEU A 133 -0.96 7.21 -2.95
C LEU A 133 0.29 7.76 -3.65
N GLN A 134 0.35 9.09 -3.84
CA GLN A 134 1.55 9.69 -4.44
C GLN A 134 2.80 9.42 -3.61
N GLN A 135 2.67 9.34 -2.29
CA GLN A 135 3.77 9.08 -1.34
C GLN A 135 4.32 7.65 -1.46
N GLY A 136 3.45 6.65 -1.65
CA GLY A 136 3.81 5.26 -1.44
C GLY A 136 4.10 4.93 0.03
N GLN A 137 4.56 3.72 0.31
CA GLN A 137 4.95 3.27 1.65
C GLN A 137 6.32 2.60 1.63
N SER A 138 7.17 2.97 2.58
CA SER A 138 8.47 2.35 2.83
C SER A 138 8.78 2.30 4.32
N HIS A 139 9.65 1.37 4.71
CA HIS A 139 9.99 1.08 6.11
C HIS A 139 11.51 1.14 6.30
N ASP A 140 11.97 1.75 7.39
CA ASP A 140 13.37 1.69 7.83
C ASP A 140 13.57 0.36 8.56
N ALA A 141 14.22 -0.62 7.90
CA ALA A 141 14.22 -2.01 8.35
C ALA A 141 15.49 -2.78 7.96
N LEU A 142 15.76 -3.85 8.71
CA LEU A 142 16.62 -4.96 8.31
C LEU A 142 15.73 -6.07 7.74
N LEU A 143 16.13 -6.65 6.63
CA LEU A 143 15.54 -7.83 6.02
C LEU A 143 16.63 -8.87 5.75
N VAL A 144 16.46 -10.09 6.23
CA VAL A 144 17.27 -11.25 5.88
C VAL A 144 16.42 -12.20 5.07
N SER A 145 16.90 -12.57 3.89
CA SER A 145 16.18 -13.46 2.97
C SER A 145 16.95 -14.75 2.75
N TYR A 146 16.22 -15.88 2.76
CA TYR A 146 16.71 -17.19 2.38
C TYR A 146 15.79 -17.77 1.30
N HIS A 147 16.33 -18.07 0.11
CA HIS A 147 15.55 -18.49 -1.06
C HIS A 147 16.20 -19.66 -1.82
N PRO A 148 16.16 -20.87 -1.22
CA PRO A 148 16.62 -22.08 -1.90
C PRO A 148 15.54 -22.61 -2.84
N ALA A 149 15.86 -22.79 -4.12
CA ALA A 149 14.98 -23.38 -5.13
C ALA A 149 13.55 -22.78 -5.11
N ASN A 150 12.54 -23.57 -4.71
CA ASN A 150 11.12 -23.18 -4.74
C ASN A 150 10.64 -22.53 -3.43
N HIS A 151 11.53 -22.25 -2.48
CA HIS A 151 11.18 -21.71 -1.17
C HIS A 151 11.75 -20.30 -1.01
N ARG A 152 11.05 -19.46 -0.26
CA ARG A 152 11.57 -18.18 0.18
C ARG A 152 11.13 -17.95 1.63
N LEU A 153 12.09 -17.61 2.48
CA LEU A 153 11.85 -17.16 3.85
C LEU A 153 12.46 -15.76 4.00
N ASP A 154 11.64 -14.79 4.35
CA ASP A 154 12.05 -13.44 4.68
C ASP A 154 11.83 -13.19 6.18
N LEU A 155 12.86 -12.75 6.87
CA LEU A 155 12.80 -12.33 8.26
C LEU A 155 13.14 -10.84 8.32
N GLY A 156 12.25 -10.03 8.85
CA GLY A 156 12.43 -8.58 8.90
C GLY A 156 12.22 -8.00 10.29
N ALA A 157 12.93 -6.89 10.57
CA ALA A 157 12.78 -6.14 11.81
C ALA A 157 12.96 -4.64 11.58
N ALA A 158 12.17 -3.83 12.31
CA ALA A 158 12.28 -2.38 12.33
C ALA A 158 12.14 -1.84 13.75
N TYR A 159 12.81 -0.70 14.00
CA TYR A 159 12.74 0.04 15.25
C TYR A 159 12.76 1.54 14.98
N ASN A 160 11.77 2.27 15.49
CA ASN A 160 11.55 3.68 15.20
C ASN A 160 11.69 4.56 16.45
N ALA A 161 12.21 5.77 16.24
CA ALA A 161 12.27 6.85 17.23
C ALA A 161 12.06 8.21 16.53
N ASN A 162 11.64 9.23 17.28
CA ASN A 162 11.45 10.58 16.74
C ASN A 162 12.78 11.33 16.52
N ALA A 163 13.81 11.00 17.30
CA ALA A 163 15.13 11.64 17.27
C ALA A 163 16.18 10.78 17.96
N GLU A 164 17.44 11.16 17.81
CA GLU A 164 18.56 10.70 18.66
C GLU A 164 18.47 11.37 20.02
N ASN A 165 18.01 10.63 21.04
CA ASN A 165 17.82 11.15 22.38
C ASN A 165 18.92 10.62 23.32
N LEU A 166 19.50 11.48 24.15
CA LEU A 166 20.48 11.09 25.19
C LEU A 166 19.84 10.31 26.33
N THR A 167 18.55 10.53 26.57
CA THR A 167 17.76 9.86 27.61
C THR A 167 16.42 9.42 27.06
N ARG A 168 15.70 8.53 27.76
CA ARG A 168 14.38 8.08 27.33
C ARG A 168 13.42 9.27 27.23
N PRO A 169 12.73 9.47 26.08
CA PRO A 169 11.70 10.50 25.93
C PRO A 169 10.57 10.33 26.94
N VAL A 170 9.95 11.43 27.35
CA VAL A 170 8.75 11.43 28.20
C VAL A 170 7.49 11.13 27.36
N ALA A 171 7.44 11.63 26.13
CA ALA A 171 6.33 11.37 25.21
C ALA A 171 6.53 10.07 24.41
N PRO A 172 5.45 9.30 24.15
CA PRO A 172 5.53 8.09 23.35
C PRO A 172 5.78 8.41 21.86
N TYR A 173 6.41 7.44 21.17
CA TYR A 173 6.49 7.46 19.72
C TYR A 173 5.14 7.06 19.12
N THR A 174 4.46 7.99 18.45
CA THR A 174 3.11 7.79 17.89
C THR A 174 3.02 8.06 16.39
N THR A 175 4.13 8.42 15.75
CA THR A 175 4.15 8.70 14.30
C THR A 175 3.75 7.46 13.48
N ASN A 176 4.19 6.27 13.94
CA ASN A 176 3.87 4.99 13.32
C ASN A 176 3.98 3.87 14.40
N TYR A 177 4.22 2.60 14.01
CA TYR A 177 4.63 1.56 14.97
C TYR A 177 5.99 1.91 15.60
N LYS A 178 6.18 1.57 16.88
CA LYS A 178 7.48 1.68 17.56
C LYS A 178 8.48 0.66 17.04
N THR A 179 8.01 -0.54 16.80
CA THR A 179 8.82 -1.64 16.28
C THR A 179 7.94 -2.66 15.56
N PHE A 180 8.50 -3.39 14.63
CA PHE A 180 7.92 -4.64 14.16
C PHE A 180 9.02 -5.72 13.98
N GLN A 181 8.60 -6.97 14.05
CA GLN A 181 9.33 -8.15 13.61
C GLN A 181 8.38 -9.01 12.81
N TYR A 182 8.86 -9.60 11.72
CA TYR A 182 8.03 -10.51 10.93
C TYR A 182 8.84 -11.65 10.33
N GLY A 183 8.12 -12.75 10.07
CA GLY A 183 8.55 -13.83 9.20
C GLY A 183 7.52 -14.03 8.11
N TRP A 184 7.96 -14.07 6.86
CA TRP A 184 7.14 -14.44 5.72
C TRP A 184 7.81 -15.59 4.97
N TYR A 185 7.04 -16.65 4.75
CA TYR A 185 7.48 -17.84 4.01
C TYR A 185 6.61 -18.03 2.79
N HIS A 186 7.21 -18.40 1.67
CA HIS A 186 6.50 -18.73 0.44
C HIS A 186 7.06 -20.00 -0.20
N THR A 187 6.17 -20.82 -0.77
CA THR A 187 6.52 -21.98 -1.59
C THR A 187 5.46 -22.24 -2.65
N ASN A 188 5.87 -22.89 -3.75
CA ASN A 188 4.96 -23.37 -4.78
C ASN A 188 4.90 -24.89 -4.74
N ILE A 189 3.69 -25.44 -4.60
CA ILE A 189 3.39 -26.87 -4.62
C ILE A 189 2.50 -27.14 -5.82
N SER A 190 3.09 -27.57 -6.92
CA SER A 190 2.40 -27.75 -8.21
C SER A 190 1.75 -26.44 -8.68
N LYS A 191 0.42 -26.37 -8.71
CA LYS A 191 -0.37 -25.21 -9.16
C LYS A 191 -0.80 -24.28 -8.02
N VAL A 192 -0.39 -24.59 -6.81
CA VAL A 192 -0.75 -23.85 -5.59
C VAL A 192 0.47 -23.12 -5.06
N GLY A 193 0.38 -21.80 -4.93
CA GLY A 193 1.30 -20.99 -4.14
C GLY A 193 0.77 -20.92 -2.71
N LEU A 194 1.64 -21.13 -1.73
CA LEU A 194 1.36 -21.02 -0.30
C LEU A 194 2.29 -20.00 0.32
N SER A 195 1.72 -18.99 0.98
CA SER A 195 2.47 -18.07 1.84
C SER A 195 1.98 -18.17 3.28
N LEU A 196 2.90 -18.02 4.23
CA LEU A 196 2.63 -17.90 5.66
C LEU A 196 3.23 -16.58 6.15
N LEU A 197 2.48 -15.84 6.97
CA LEU A 197 2.92 -14.60 7.60
C LEU A 197 2.76 -14.67 9.12
N LEU A 198 3.80 -14.26 9.84
CA LEU A 198 3.73 -13.91 11.26
C LEU A 198 4.35 -12.52 11.41
N LEU A 199 3.55 -11.54 11.86
CA LEU A 199 3.95 -10.16 12.05
C LEU A 199 3.63 -9.73 13.48
N ASN A 200 4.64 -9.30 14.23
CA ASN A 200 4.52 -8.74 15.57
C ASN A 200 4.76 -7.23 15.50
N THR A 201 3.75 -6.41 15.79
CA THR A 201 3.82 -4.95 15.69
C THR A 201 3.66 -4.33 17.08
N GLY A 202 4.64 -3.51 17.50
CA GLY A 202 4.65 -2.82 18.79
C GLY A 202 4.19 -1.37 18.66
N TYR A 203 3.27 -0.95 19.54
CA TYR A 203 2.80 0.44 19.65
C TYR A 203 3.12 0.97 21.03
N GLU A 204 3.83 2.12 21.07
CA GLU A 204 4.20 2.78 22.33
C GLU A 204 3.08 3.72 22.77
N TYR A 205 2.80 3.74 24.06
CA TYR A 205 1.79 4.61 24.67
C TYR A 205 2.19 5.05 26.07
N GLN A 206 1.55 6.13 26.54
CA GLN A 206 1.73 6.64 27.90
C GLN A 206 0.92 5.77 28.87
N LYS A 207 1.61 5.00 29.71
CA LYS A 207 0.94 4.17 30.73
C LYS A 207 0.63 4.96 32.01
N THR A 208 1.59 5.81 32.44
CA THR A 208 1.46 6.74 33.57
C THR A 208 2.13 8.06 33.19
N ALA A 209 2.02 9.12 33.98
CA ALA A 209 2.67 10.38 33.71
C ALA A 209 4.18 10.28 33.43
N THR A 210 4.85 9.24 33.96
CA THR A 210 6.31 9.05 33.82
C THR A 210 6.72 7.75 33.15
N THR A 211 5.76 6.88 32.75
CA THR A 211 6.09 5.56 32.24
C THR A 211 5.51 5.34 30.84
N LEU A 212 6.40 5.10 29.89
CA LEU A 212 6.06 4.60 28.56
C LEU A 212 6.02 3.08 28.54
N LYS A 213 5.09 2.52 27.78
CA LYS A 213 4.96 1.09 27.55
C LYS A 213 4.75 0.83 26.06
N THR A 214 5.27 -0.30 25.57
CA THR A 214 4.98 -0.82 24.23
C THR A 214 4.12 -2.08 24.37
N ASP A 215 2.94 -2.07 23.80
CA ASP A 215 2.13 -3.26 23.64
C ASP A 215 2.29 -3.84 22.24
N TYR A 216 2.12 -5.15 22.13
CA TYR A 216 2.36 -5.89 20.90
C TYR A 216 1.09 -6.55 20.40
N LYS A 217 0.82 -6.34 19.11
CA LYS A 217 -0.23 -6.98 18.34
C LYS A 217 0.40 -7.92 17.32
N GLN A 218 -0.03 -9.18 17.35
CA GLN A 218 0.36 -10.20 16.39
C GLN A 218 -0.68 -10.26 15.27
N THR A 219 -0.21 -10.30 14.02
CA THR A 219 -1.01 -10.64 12.84
C THR A 219 -0.39 -11.88 12.21
N PHE A 220 -1.17 -12.92 12.02
CA PHE A 220 -0.69 -14.19 11.50
C PHE A 220 -1.71 -14.81 10.56
N GLY A 221 -1.23 -15.54 9.57
CA GLY A 221 -2.13 -16.16 8.62
C GLY A 221 -1.46 -16.74 7.39
N THR A 222 -2.29 -17.06 6.41
CA THR A 222 -1.89 -17.70 5.17
C THR A 222 -2.51 -17.00 3.97
N TYR A 223 -1.78 -17.03 2.87
CA TYR A 223 -2.28 -16.63 1.56
C TYR A 223 -2.01 -17.76 0.56
N LEU A 224 -3.07 -18.20 -0.10
CA LEU A 224 -3.04 -19.25 -1.11
C LEU A 224 -3.34 -18.67 -2.48
N THR A 225 -2.64 -19.14 -3.50
CA THR A 225 -2.94 -18.86 -4.90
C THR A 225 -3.09 -20.17 -5.65
N PHE A 226 -3.98 -20.19 -6.63
CA PHE A 226 -4.18 -21.32 -7.55
C PHE A 226 -4.27 -20.78 -8.96
N LYS A 227 -3.56 -21.41 -9.90
CA LYS A 227 -3.67 -21.10 -11.33
C LYS A 227 -3.65 -22.36 -12.18
N ASN A 228 -4.70 -22.54 -12.97
CA ASN A 228 -4.83 -23.67 -13.88
C ASN A 228 -5.61 -23.30 -15.13
N LYS A 229 -4.94 -23.24 -16.30
CA LYS A 229 -5.54 -22.85 -17.58
C LYS A 229 -6.30 -21.50 -17.46
N ALA A 230 -7.63 -21.53 -17.66
CA ALA A 230 -8.48 -20.35 -17.59
C ALA A 230 -8.85 -19.93 -16.16
N TRP A 231 -8.64 -20.80 -15.15
CA TRP A 231 -9.00 -20.54 -13.76
C TRP A 231 -7.82 -19.98 -12.97
N ASP A 232 -8.09 -18.97 -12.17
CA ASP A 232 -7.24 -18.53 -11.07
C ASP A 232 -8.07 -18.29 -9.82
N ALA A 233 -7.47 -18.50 -8.67
CA ALA A 233 -8.10 -18.22 -7.39
C ALA A 233 -7.05 -17.77 -6.38
N ASN A 234 -7.48 -16.99 -5.39
CA ASN A 234 -6.71 -16.71 -4.20
C ASN A 234 -7.59 -16.77 -2.96
N LEU A 235 -6.96 -17.05 -1.82
CA LEU A 235 -7.59 -17.09 -0.51
C LEU A 235 -6.60 -16.56 0.52
N GLY A 236 -6.98 -15.52 1.27
CA GLY A 236 -6.24 -15.00 2.42
C GLY A 236 -7.05 -15.24 3.70
N ILE A 237 -6.40 -15.78 4.74
CA ILE A 237 -7.00 -15.96 6.07
C ILE A 237 -6.00 -15.45 7.09
N TYR A 238 -6.40 -14.47 7.92
CA TYR A 238 -5.54 -13.84 8.91
C TYR A 238 -6.26 -13.63 10.25
N GLY A 239 -5.51 -13.84 11.34
CA GLY A 239 -5.95 -13.52 12.70
C GLY A 239 -5.11 -12.37 13.28
N GLN A 240 -5.70 -11.63 14.20
CA GLN A 240 -5.01 -10.65 15.03
C GLN A 240 -5.27 -10.92 16.51
N SER A 241 -4.19 -10.88 17.32
CA SER A 241 -4.24 -11.10 18.77
C SER A 241 -3.26 -10.17 19.49
N GLY A 242 -3.23 -10.26 20.84
CA GLY A 242 -2.32 -9.48 21.67
C GLY A 242 -2.95 -8.21 22.22
N LYS A 243 -2.20 -7.10 22.23
CA LYS A 243 -2.67 -5.80 22.75
C LYS A 243 -2.27 -4.64 21.86
N ASP A 244 -3.11 -3.62 21.81
CA ASP A 244 -2.86 -2.33 21.20
C ASP A 244 -3.27 -1.23 22.21
N THR A 245 -2.30 -0.44 22.70
CA THR A 245 -2.51 0.65 23.68
C THR A 245 -3.37 0.22 24.88
N ASN A 246 -3.01 -0.91 25.52
CA ASN A 246 -3.65 -1.55 26.66
C ASN A 246 -4.96 -2.32 26.35
N ASN A 247 -5.54 -2.19 25.17
CA ASN A 247 -6.76 -2.92 24.78
C ASN A 247 -6.39 -4.29 24.20
N LYS A 248 -7.14 -5.33 24.57
CA LYS A 248 -6.98 -6.68 24.00
C LYS A 248 -7.44 -6.68 22.55
N VAL A 249 -6.68 -7.35 21.70
CA VAL A 249 -7.00 -7.50 20.27
C VAL A 249 -7.45 -8.92 19.98
N ASN A 250 -8.56 -9.07 19.25
CA ASN A 250 -9.08 -10.33 18.74
C ASN A 250 -9.80 -10.07 17.41
N GLY A 251 -9.03 -9.99 16.31
CA GLY A 251 -9.55 -9.72 14.98
C GLY A 251 -9.37 -10.91 14.04
N PHE A 252 -10.27 -11.05 13.07
CA PHE A 252 -10.25 -12.09 12.05
C PHE A 252 -10.59 -11.53 10.67
N TYR A 253 -9.89 -12.02 9.65
CA TYR A 253 -10.11 -11.73 8.24
C TYR A 253 -10.09 -13.00 7.41
N ALA A 254 -11.01 -13.09 6.46
CA ALA A 254 -10.98 -14.06 5.37
C ALA A 254 -11.39 -13.36 4.07
N GLY A 255 -10.64 -13.60 2.99
CA GLY A 255 -10.97 -13.04 1.67
C GLY A 255 -10.59 -14.00 0.56
N ALA A 256 -11.48 -14.17 -0.41
CA ALA A 256 -11.29 -15.05 -1.55
C ALA A 256 -11.71 -14.35 -2.86
N LEU A 257 -11.02 -14.67 -3.94
CA LEU A 257 -11.39 -14.31 -5.30
C LEU A 257 -11.17 -15.51 -6.21
N VAL A 258 -12.15 -15.82 -7.02
CA VAL A 258 -12.06 -16.84 -8.09
C VAL A 258 -12.30 -16.15 -9.43
N GLY A 259 -11.40 -16.36 -10.38
CA GLY A 259 -11.45 -15.78 -11.71
C GLY A 259 -11.48 -16.84 -12.81
N TYR A 260 -12.17 -16.53 -13.88
CA TYR A 260 -12.21 -17.32 -15.11
C TYR A 260 -11.94 -16.46 -16.34
N ALA A 261 -10.95 -16.81 -17.12
CA ALA A 261 -10.64 -16.20 -18.41
C ALA A 261 -11.40 -16.93 -19.51
N PHE A 262 -12.37 -16.26 -20.12
CA PHE A 262 -13.16 -16.81 -21.24
C PHE A 262 -12.31 -16.94 -22.49
N ASP A 263 -11.45 -15.94 -22.71
CA ASP A 263 -10.46 -15.88 -23.77
C ASP A 263 -9.24 -15.03 -23.33
N SER A 264 -8.38 -14.66 -24.26
CA SER A 264 -7.21 -13.83 -24.00
C SER A 264 -7.51 -12.37 -23.61
N ASN A 265 -8.73 -11.91 -23.84
CA ASN A 265 -9.14 -10.52 -23.65
C ASN A 265 -10.10 -10.33 -22.47
N PHE A 266 -11.00 -11.28 -22.23
CA PHE A 266 -12.07 -11.15 -21.24
C PHE A 266 -11.95 -12.12 -20.08
N LYS A 267 -12.01 -11.56 -18.87
CA LYS A 267 -11.97 -12.30 -17.60
C LYS A 267 -13.07 -11.79 -16.67
N LEU A 268 -13.73 -12.73 -15.99
CA LEU A 268 -14.67 -12.46 -14.90
C LEU A 268 -14.14 -13.09 -13.62
N GLY A 269 -14.19 -12.34 -12.55
CA GLY A 269 -13.92 -12.79 -11.18
C GLY A 269 -15.10 -12.54 -10.26
N ALA A 270 -15.26 -13.37 -9.24
CA ALA A 270 -16.16 -13.16 -8.12
C ALA A 270 -15.40 -13.29 -6.83
N GLY A 271 -15.54 -12.33 -5.94
CA GLY A 271 -14.82 -12.26 -4.68
C GLY A 271 -15.73 -11.96 -3.50
N TYR A 272 -15.22 -12.33 -2.31
CA TYR A 272 -15.83 -12.01 -1.04
C TYR A 272 -14.76 -11.80 0.02
N GLU A 273 -14.92 -10.75 0.82
CA GLU A 273 -14.06 -10.46 1.97
C GLU A 273 -14.91 -10.28 3.23
N TYR A 274 -14.41 -10.81 4.33
CA TYR A 274 -14.97 -10.68 5.67
C TYR A 274 -13.91 -10.14 6.63
N PHE A 275 -14.24 -9.06 7.30
CA PHE A 275 -13.48 -8.49 8.43
C PHE A 275 -14.32 -8.54 9.67
N SER A 276 -13.84 -9.15 10.72
CA SER A 276 -14.51 -9.09 12.02
C SER A 276 -14.68 -7.65 12.49
N GLY A 277 -15.72 -7.40 13.24
CA GLY A 277 -16.05 -6.09 13.81
C GLY A 277 -16.40 -6.18 15.29
N LYS A 278 -16.68 -5.03 15.85
CA LYS A 278 -17.19 -4.87 17.21
C LYS A 278 -18.57 -4.23 17.15
N ASP A 279 -19.55 -4.81 17.87
CA ASP A 279 -20.88 -4.23 17.99
C ASP A 279 -20.78 -2.81 18.58
N GLN A 280 -21.53 -1.85 18.06
CA GLN A 280 -21.50 -0.47 18.57
C GLN A 280 -22.00 -0.33 20.00
N ASN A 281 -22.85 -1.24 20.47
CA ASN A 281 -23.33 -1.29 21.86
C ASN A 281 -22.42 -2.12 22.79
N ASP A 282 -21.32 -2.68 22.29
CA ASP A 282 -20.34 -3.38 23.13
C ASP A 282 -19.48 -2.36 23.88
N THR A 283 -19.64 -2.30 25.20
CA THR A 283 -18.95 -1.38 26.11
C THR A 283 -17.53 -1.82 26.50
N SER A 284 -17.09 -3.02 26.10
CA SER A 284 -15.72 -3.48 26.38
C SER A 284 -14.69 -2.58 25.67
N THR A 285 -13.48 -2.51 26.22
CA THR A 285 -12.37 -1.81 25.55
C THR A 285 -11.66 -2.67 24.51
N ASP A 286 -12.07 -3.94 24.36
CA ASP A 286 -11.46 -4.90 23.44
C ASP A 286 -11.61 -4.45 21.98
N ILE A 287 -10.56 -4.63 21.20
CA ILE A 287 -10.53 -4.42 19.76
C ILE A 287 -10.89 -5.75 19.09
N LYS A 288 -12.14 -5.88 18.62
CA LYS A 288 -12.64 -7.07 17.95
C LYS A 288 -12.62 -6.97 16.44
N SER A 289 -12.37 -5.77 15.90
CA SER A 289 -12.27 -5.51 14.48
C SER A 289 -10.87 -5.83 13.95
N PHE A 290 -10.80 -6.56 12.83
CA PHE A 290 -9.56 -6.76 12.10
C PHE A 290 -9.17 -5.47 11.35
N TYR A 291 -7.89 -5.11 11.36
CA TYR A 291 -7.36 -3.98 10.59
C TYR A 291 -6.15 -4.40 9.74
N PRO A 292 -6.19 -4.18 8.41
CA PRO A 292 -5.15 -4.65 7.48
C PRO A 292 -3.89 -3.76 7.48
N LEU A 293 -3.37 -3.43 8.62
CA LEU A 293 -2.11 -2.74 8.98
C LEU A 293 -1.48 -1.86 7.91
N PHE A 294 -0.52 -2.44 7.15
CA PHE A 294 0.33 -1.77 6.15
C PHE A 294 -0.09 -2.13 4.72
N GLY A 295 -1.31 -2.62 4.54
CA GLY A 295 -1.81 -3.07 3.24
C GLY A 295 -2.08 -1.93 2.26
N THR A 296 -2.08 -2.26 0.96
CA THR A 296 -2.49 -1.39 -0.14
C THR A 296 -4.03 -1.30 -0.20
N ASN A 297 -4.62 -0.71 0.87
CA ASN A 297 -6.06 -0.81 1.14
C ASN A 297 -6.94 -0.19 0.04
N HIS A 298 -6.45 0.80 -0.72
CA HIS A 298 -7.18 1.37 -1.86
C HIS A 298 -7.48 0.35 -2.99
N ALA A 299 -6.70 -0.71 -3.11
CA ALA A 299 -6.93 -1.75 -4.10
C ALA A 299 -8.11 -2.68 -3.77
N PHE A 300 -8.74 -2.49 -2.60
CA PHE A 300 -9.76 -3.35 -2.03
C PHE A 300 -10.93 -2.53 -1.49
N ASN A 301 -12.11 -3.19 -1.36
CA ASN A 301 -13.29 -2.66 -0.69
C ASN A 301 -13.80 -1.32 -1.27
N GLY A 302 -13.79 -1.21 -2.61
CA GLY A 302 -14.22 -0.03 -3.35
C GLY A 302 -13.17 1.08 -3.45
N TYR A 303 -13.12 1.76 -4.57
CA TYR A 303 -12.11 2.78 -4.87
C TYR A 303 -12.42 4.16 -4.28
N MET A 304 -13.62 4.38 -3.74
CA MET A 304 -13.97 5.61 -3.02
C MET A 304 -13.41 5.67 -1.59
N ASP A 305 -12.62 4.66 -1.17
CA ASP A 305 -11.87 4.64 0.11
C ASP A 305 -12.76 4.78 1.37
N TYR A 306 -13.98 4.28 1.34
CA TYR A 306 -14.89 4.30 2.50
C TYR A 306 -14.39 3.40 3.63
N PHE A 307 -13.53 2.43 3.33
CA PHE A 307 -13.08 1.41 4.28
C PHE A 307 -11.55 1.28 4.29
N TYR A 308 -10.96 1.23 5.49
CA TYR A 308 -9.56 0.90 5.82
C TYR A 308 -8.46 1.84 5.31
N VAL A 309 -8.69 2.67 4.31
CA VAL A 309 -7.68 3.59 3.78
C VAL A 309 -7.44 4.75 4.75
N GLY A 310 -6.16 4.96 5.12
CA GLY A 310 -5.76 6.05 6.03
C GLY A 310 -6.37 5.95 7.43
N GLY A 311 -6.67 4.75 7.91
CA GLY A 311 -7.28 4.51 9.22
C GLY A 311 -8.82 4.62 9.23
N ASN A 312 -9.44 4.94 8.10
CA ASN A 312 -10.90 4.97 7.98
C ASN A 312 -11.49 3.60 8.32
N HIS A 313 -12.60 3.55 9.06
CA HIS A 313 -13.26 2.31 9.50
C HIS A 313 -12.42 1.40 10.42
N LYS A 314 -11.31 1.91 10.98
CA LYS A 314 -10.52 1.20 11.99
C LYS A 314 -11.33 1.08 13.29
N ASN A 315 -11.20 -0.06 14.00
CA ASN A 315 -11.91 -0.35 15.26
C ASN A 315 -13.44 -0.15 15.16
N SER A 316 -14.02 -0.54 14.05
CA SER A 316 -15.43 -0.37 13.70
C SER A 316 -16.19 -1.71 13.72
N VAL A 317 -17.39 -1.70 13.16
CA VAL A 317 -18.28 -2.86 13.04
C VAL A 317 -17.79 -3.92 12.04
N GLY A 318 -16.59 -3.77 11.52
CA GLY A 318 -16.07 -4.67 10.46
C GLY A 318 -16.77 -4.48 9.13
N LEU A 319 -16.46 -5.36 8.19
CA LEU A 319 -16.96 -5.25 6.83
C LEU A 319 -17.14 -6.63 6.19
N GLN A 320 -18.22 -6.79 5.44
CA GLN A 320 -18.39 -7.81 4.44
C GLN A 320 -18.45 -7.12 3.07
N ASP A 321 -17.70 -7.63 2.09
CA ASP A 321 -17.63 -7.09 0.75
C ASP A 321 -17.79 -8.23 -0.26
N ALA A 322 -18.93 -8.28 -0.93
CA ALA A 322 -19.17 -9.18 -2.06
C ALA A 322 -19.01 -8.41 -3.36
N TYR A 323 -18.15 -8.86 -4.26
CA TYR A 323 -17.86 -8.13 -5.49
C TYR A 323 -17.67 -9.01 -6.71
N LEU A 324 -17.90 -8.41 -7.88
CA LEU A 324 -17.50 -8.96 -9.17
C LEU A 324 -16.35 -8.13 -9.74
N LYS A 325 -15.51 -8.76 -10.55
CA LYS A 325 -14.41 -8.11 -11.26
C LYS A 325 -14.41 -8.52 -12.71
N LEU A 326 -14.88 -7.62 -13.57
CA LEU A 326 -14.86 -7.81 -15.01
C LEU A 326 -13.63 -7.07 -15.57
N THR A 327 -12.80 -7.78 -16.31
CA THR A 327 -11.62 -7.22 -16.96
C THR A 327 -11.70 -7.52 -18.45
N TYR A 328 -11.52 -6.48 -19.26
CA TYR A 328 -11.35 -6.60 -20.70
C TYR A 328 -10.06 -5.93 -21.12
N ALA A 329 -9.16 -6.66 -21.78
CA ALA A 329 -7.89 -6.14 -22.27
C ALA A 329 -7.70 -6.55 -23.73
N LYS A 330 -7.50 -5.56 -24.61
CA LYS A 330 -7.22 -5.81 -26.03
C LYS A 330 -6.25 -4.75 -26.57
N ASN A 331 -5.18 -5.18 -27.21
CA ASN A 331 -4.13 -4.31 -27.73
C ASN A 331 -3.55 -3.43 -26.64
N LYS A 332 -3.76 -2.10 -26.72
CA LYS A 332 -3.27 -1.09 -25.78
C LYS A 332 -4.31 -0.68 -24.74
N TRP A 333 -5.53 -1.21 -24.81
CA TRP A 333 -6.62 -0.87 -23.91
C TRP A 333 -6.81 -1.91 -22.82
N GLN A 334 -7.15 -1.43 -21.64
CA GLN A 334 -7.62 -2.24 -20.50
C GLN A 334 -8.79 -1.55 -19.85
N PHE A 335 -9.85 -2.30 -19.56
CA PHE A 335 -11.04 -1.84 -18.85
C PHE A 335 -11.31 -2.76 -17.67
N ASN A 336 -11.71 -2.18 -16.54
CA ASN A 336 -12.20 -2.94 -15.41
C ASN A 336 -13.54 -2.35 -14.96
N LEU A 337 -14.47 -3.21 -14.57
CA LEU A 337 -15.74 -2.87 -13.92
C LEU A 337 -15.85 -3.73 -12.67
N MET A 338 -16.05 -3.10 -11.50
CA MET A 338 -16.12 -3.78 -10.22
C MET A 338 -17.33 -3.25 -9.42
N PRO A 339 -18.49 -3.91 -9.47
CA PRO A 339 -19.55 -3.67 -8.51
C PRO A 339 -19.26 -4.37 -7.19
N HIS A 340 -19.48 -3.66 -6.09
CA HIS A 340 -19.35 -4.08 -4.71
C HIS A 340 -20.67 -3.98 -3.98
N ALA A 341 -20.97 -4.92 -3.09
CA ALA A 341 -22.05 -4.86 -2.12
C ALA A 341 -21.46 -4.96 -0.70
N PHE A 342 -21.63 -3.92 0.10
CA PHE A 342 -21.05 -3.81 1.44
C PHE A 342 -22.07 -4.06 2.53
N ALA A 343 -21.66 -4.78 3.57
CA ALA A 343 -22.41 -4.93 4.81
C ALA A 343 -21.50 -4.85 6.04
N ALA A 344 -22.04 -4.42 7.17
CA ALA A 344 -21.37 -4.49 8.46
C ALA A 344 -21.30 -5.94 8.94
N SER A 345 -20.18 -6.33 9.56
CA SER A 345 -20.01 -7.67 10.14
C SER A 345 -20.53 -7.75 11.57
N ALA A 346 -20.67 -6.60 12.26
CA ALA A 346 -21.21 -6.49 13.62
C ALA A 346 -22.35 -5.47 13.63
N SER A 347 -23.09 -5.39 14.74
CA SER A 347 -24.30 -4.59 14.86
C SER A 347 -24.01 -3.09 14.79
N VAL A 348 -24.76 -2.40 13.95
CA VAL A 348 -24.86 -0.92 13.89
C VAL A 348 -26.11 -0.52 14.66
N ILE A 349 -25.99 0.50 15.50
CA ILE A 349 -27.07 0.99 16.39
C ILE A 349 -27.35 2.44 16.01
N ASP A 350 -28.62 2.79 15.89
CA ASP A 350 -29.05 4.18 15.64
C ASP A 350 -28.96 5.03 16.91
N THR A 351 -29.34 6.29 16.80
CA THR A 351 -29.34 7.25 17.92
C THR A 351 -30.37 6.93 19.02
N ASN A 352 -31.33 6.05 18.74
CA ASN A 352 -32.35 5.59 19.71
C ASN A 352 -31.93 4.26 20.41
N GLY A 353 -30.80 3.67 20.01
CA GLY A 353 -30.33 2.40 20.50
C GLY A 353 -30.89 1.16 19.75
N GLU A 354 -31.61 1.38 18.65
CA GLU A 354 -32.19 0.32 17.86
C GLU A 354 -31.18 -0.23 16.84
N LYS A 355 -31.22 -1.56 16.61
CA LYS A 355 -30.35 -2.21 15.64
C LYS A 355 -30.78 -1.87 14.22
N MET A 356 -29.83 -1.40 13.43
CA MET A 356 -30.03 -1.09 12.02
C MET A 356 -29.76 -2.30 11.12
N ASP A 357 -30.19 -2.22 9.84
CA ASP A 357 -29.82 -3.17 8.81
C ASP A 357 -28.27 -3.16 8.64
N SER A 358 -27.72 -4.34 8.40
CA SER A 358 -26.28 -4.52 8.17
C SER A 358 -25.82 -3.98 6.80
N TYR A 359 -26.72 -3.89 5.80
CA TYR A 359 -26.35 -3.42 4.47
C TYR A 359 -25.93 -1.94 4.48
N LEU A 360 -24.73 -1.68 3.96
CA LEU A 360 -24.11 -0.35 3.96
C LEU A 360 -24.28 0.37 2.62
N GLY A 361 -24.36 -0.39 1.53
CA GLY A 361 -24.51 0.18 0.20
C GLY A 361 -23.81 -0.60 -0.90
N THR A 362 -23.93 -0.07 -2.12
CA THR A 362 -23.27 -0.58 -3.33
C THR A 362 -22.32 0.49 -3.88
N GLU A 363 -21.10 0.11 -4.22
CA GLU A 363 -20.18 0.93 -5.00
C GLU A 363 -19.95 0.28 -6.37
N ILE A 364 -19.93 1.10 -7.41
CA ILE A 364 -19.61 0.65 -8.77
C ILE A 364 -18.36 1.40 -9.22
N ASP A 365 -17.28 0.66 -9.46
CA ASP A 365 -15.99 1.18 -9.90
C ASP A 365 -15.76 0.84 -11.36
N PHE A 366 -15.39 1.83 -12.16
CA PHE A 366 -14.97 1.67 -13.54
C PHE A 366 -13.59 2.30 -13.75
N THR A 367 -12.71 1.58 -14.43
CA THR A 367 -11.40 2.12 -14.84
C THR A 367 -11.13 1.79 -16.31
N ALA A 368 -10.45 2.72 -17.00
CA ALA A 368 -9.97 2.56 -18.36
C ALA A 368 -8.51 2.97 -18.44
N GLY A 369 -7.68 2.12 -19.04
CA GLY A 369 -6.25 2.36 -19.25
C GLY A 369 -5.89 2.26 -20.73
N TYR A 370 -4.96 3.10 -21.19
CA TYR A 370 -4.42 3.07 -22.52
C TYR A 370 -2.90 3.24 -22.51
N GLN A 371 -2.18 2.30 -23.13
CA GLN A 371 -0.72 2.37 -23.27
C GLN A 371 -0.37 3.21 -24.51
N LEU A 372 -0.08 4.51 -24.28
CA LEU A 372 0.30 5.47 -25.32
C LEU A 372 1.66 5.08 -25.94
N HIS A 373 2.65 4.83 -25.09
CA HIS A 373 4.00 4.45 -25.46
C HIS A 373 4.54 3.44 -24.45
N LYS A 374 5.62 2.70 -24.76
CA LYS A 374 6.22 1.71 -23.85
C LYS A 374 6.51 2.22 -22.43
N PHE A 375 6.67 3.55 -22.27
CA PHE A 375 6.89 4.19 -20.99
C PHE A 375 5.86 5.30 -20.64
N ILE A 376 4.74 5.40 -21.39
CA ILE A 376 3.67 6.36 -21.12
C ILE A 376 2.34 5.65 -21.12
N ALA A 377 1.65 5.68 -19.98
CA ALA A 377 0.29 5.18 -19.85
C ALA A 377 -0.65 6.30 -19.39
N ALA A 378 -1.86 6.32 -19.95
CA ALA A 378 -2.98 7.13 -19.47
C ALA A 378 -4.01 6.23 -18.83
N THR A 379 -4.52 6.57 -17.66
CA THR A 379 -5.54 5.81 -16.93
C THR A 379 -6.55 6.75 -16.33
N GLY A 380 -7.83 6.41 -16.40
CA GLY A 380 -8.90 7.15 -15.75
C GLY A 380 -9.86 6.22 -15.06
N GLY A 381 -10.60 6.74 -14.09
CA GLY A 381 -11.59 5.99 -13.35
C GLY A 381 -12.78 6.85 -12.94
N PHE A 382 -13.89 6.17 -12.71
CA PHE A 382 -15.11 6.73 -12.15
C PHE A 382 -15.69 5.73 -11.16
N SER A 383 -16.07 6.21 -10.00
CA SER A 383 -16.71 5.42 -8.94
C SER A 383 -17.97 6.11 -8.45
N GLN A 384 -19.02 5.33 -8.18
CA GLN A 384 -20.29 5.80 -7.66
C GLN A 384 -20.69 4.97 -6.45
N MET A 385 -20.91 5.64 -5.31
CA MET A 385 -21.44 5.05 -4.08
C MET A 385 -22.94 5.30 -3.95
N PHE A 386 -23.68 4.23 -3.70
CA PHE A 386 -25.11 4.22 -3.31
C PHE A 386 -25.18 3.74 -1.86
N GLY A 387 -25.01 4.67 -0.92
CA GLY A 387 -25.03 4.38 0.51
C GLY A 387 -26.44 4.20 1.07
N THR A 388 -26.53 3.68 2.29
CA THR A 388 -27.79 3.51 3.05
C THR A 388 -27.82 4.46 4.27
N SER A 389 -28.94 4.49 5.00
CA SER A 389 -29.02 5.18 6.28
C SER A 389 -28.04 4.62 7.31
N THR A 390 -27.75 3.32 7.28
CA THR A 390 -26.74 2.69 8.12
C THR A 390 -25.33 3.23 7.81
N MET A 391 -25.02 3.48 6.53
CA MET A 391 -23.77 4.14 6.15
C MET A 391 -23.64 5.54 6.77
N ASN A 392 -24.74 6.32 6.80
CA ASN A 392 -24.73 7.64 7.43
C ASN A 392 -24.44 7.58 8.93
N ILE A 393 -24.95 6.58 9.65
CA ILE A 393 -24.63 6.36 11.07
C ILE A 393 -23.12 6.11 11.26
N LEU A 394 -22.52 5.30 10.39
CA LEU A 394 -21.11 4.92 10.51
C LEU A 394 -20.12 5.99 10.02
N LYS A 395 -20.48 6.73 8.98
CA LYS A 395 -19.57 7.65 8.29
C LYS A 395 -19.97 9.12 8.39
N GLY A 396 -21.16 9.39 8.89
CA GLY A 396 -21.78 10.72 8.77
C GLY A 396 -22.19 11.01 7.32
N GLY A 397 -22.61 12.24 7.07
CA GLY A 397 -22.96 12.69 5.73
C GLY A 397 -24.39 12.34 5.29
N ASN A 398 -24.62 12.35 3.98
CA ASN A 398 -25.92 12.17 3.36
C ASN A 398 -25.85 11.10 2.23
N ASN A 399 -26.44 9.95 2.48
CA ASN A 399 -26.48 8.84 1.51
C ASN A 399 -27.37 9.13 0.28
N VAL A 400 -28.32 10.08 0.37
CA VAL A 400 -29.14 10.46 -0.80
C VAL A 400 -28.43 11.49 -1.69
N ALA A 401 -27.30 12.07 -1.23
CA ALA A 401 -26.45 12.86 -2.09
C ALA A 401 -25.80 12.03 -3.18
N ASN A 402 -25.47 12.66 -4.29
CA ASN A 402 -24.73 12.00 -5.37
C ASN A 402 -23.26 11.87 -4.98
N ASN A 403 -22.88 10.74 -4.37
CA ASN A 403 -21.52 10.46 -3.90
C ASN A 403 -20.72 9.74 -4.99
N ASN A 404 -19.78 10.45 -5.63
CA ASN A 404 -18.96 9.90 -6.69
C ASN A 404 -17.52 10.44 -6.69
N TRP A 405 -16.67 9.77 -7.42
CA TRP A 405 -15.27 10.11 -7.57
C TRP A 405 -14.83 9.86 -9.02
N ALA A 406 -14.10 10.81 -9.59
CA ALA A 406 -13.51 10.65 -10.91
C ALA A 406 -12.05 11.08 -10.88
N TRP A 407 -11.23 10.42 -11.68
CA TRP A 407 -9.81 10.75 -11.78
C TRP A 407 -9.26 10.45 -13.16
N PHE A 408 -8.18 11.16 -13.49
CA PHE A 408 -7.38 10.91 -14.68
C PHE A 408 -5.90 11.06 -14.35
N MET A 409 -5.09 10.08 -14.76
CA MET A 409 -3.67 9.99 -14.44
C MET A 409 -2.86 9.71 -15.71
N ILE A 410 -1.75 10.40 -15.85
CA ILE A 410 -0.71 10.07 -16.82
C ILE A 410 0.50 9.57 -16.03
N ASN A 411 1.03 8.40 -16.40
CA ASN A 411 2.26 7.87 -15.82
C ASN A 411 3.34 7.79 -16.89
N ILE A 412 4.38 8.60 -16.72
CA ILE A 412 5.57 8.65 -17.59
C ILE A 412 6.71 8.05 -16.79
N ASN A 413 7.24 6.89 -17.22
CA ASN A 413 8.23 6.14 -16.45
C ASN A 413 9.35 5.57 -17.37
N PRO A 414 10.17 6.43 -18.02
CA PRO A 414 11.29 5.98 -18.83
C PRO A 414 12.49 5.59 -17.99
N ARG A 415 13.26 4.61 -18.47
CA ARG A 415 14.67 4.46 -18.10
C ARG A 415 15.45 5.53 -18.83
N ILE A 416 16.06 6.47 -18.08
CA ILE A 416 16.80 7.61 -18.64
C ILE A 416 18.28 7.32 -18.82
N PHE A 417 18.80 6.33 -18.07
CA PHE A 417 20.18 5.89 -18.22
C PHE A 417 20.30 4.41 -17.84
N SER A 418 21.16 3.68 -18.55
CA SER A 418 21.56 2.31 -18.21
C SER A 418 23.00 2.09 -18.66
N ALA A 419 23.84 1.64 -17.76
CA ALA A 419 25.20 1.20 -18.04
C ALA A 419 25.39 -0.22 -17.46
N LYS A 420 25.93 -1.11 -18.29
CA LYS A 420 26.31 -2.46 -17.89
C LYS A 420 27.69 -2.76 -18.46
N GLN A 421 28.65 -3.01 -17.59
CA GLN A 421 29.96 -3.49 -18.01
C GLN A 421 29.90 -5.00 -18.20
N PRO A 422 30.37 -5.53 -19.35
CA PRO A 422 30.45 -6.98 -19.56
C PRO A 422 31.39 -7.61 -18.54
N GLN A 423 31.10 -8.85 -18.16
CA GLN A 423 32.12 -9.67 -17.51
C GLN A 423 33.26 -9.92 -18.52
N PRO A 424 34.51 -9.82 -18.12
CA PRO A 424 35.59 -10.30 -18.97
C PRO A 424 35.39 -11.80 -19.15
N ASN A 425 35.53 -12.25 -20.39
CA ASN A 425 35.53 -13.69 -20.71
C ASN A 425 36.55 -14.38 -19.79
N GLN A 426 36.09 -15.33 -18.98
CA GLN A 426 36.93 -16.28 -18.27
C GLN A 426 37.59 -17.22 -19.27
#